data_8df57aaa759b47b43d631dba7dcc43d2
#
_entry.id   8df57aaa759b47b43d631dba7dcc43d2
#
_cell.length_a   1.000
_cell.length_b   1.000
_cell.length_c   1.000
_cell.angle_alpha   90.00
_cell.angle_beta   90.00
_cell.angle_gamma   90.00
#
_symmetry.space_group_name_H-M   'P 1'
#
loop_
_entity.id
_entity.type
_entity.pdbx_description
1 polymer ?
#
loop_
_entity_poly.entity_id
_entity_poly.type
_entity_poly.pdbx_seq_one_letter_code
_entity_poly.pdbx_strand_id
1 'polypeptide(L)'
;MKREDGFIYPHVLAVILLFLLILGSMTIGFQKELKSAELTISFYQKQQLFRMGLNEAANKLNRICDQPLSPIVTEEGRVTLKRIGCDDRKKIVRLLVNIETKGGVTDERELEMNKETGEINQWISTY
;
A
#
# COMPACT_ATOMS: atom_id res chain seq x y z
N MET A 1 59.35 -1.02 27.94
CA MET A 1 58.69 -1.27 26.66
C MET A 1 57.42 -2.11 26.77
N LYS A 2 57.39 -3.14 27.57
CA LYS A 2 56.16 -3.95 27.75
C LYS A 2 54.98 -3.19 28.38
N ARG A 3 55.22 -2.07 29.08
CA ARG A 3 54.18 -1.24 29.68
C ARG A 3 53.51 -0.30 28.66
N GLU A 4 54.20 0.07 27.61
CA GLU A 4 53.64 0.92 26.56
C GLU A 4 52.70 0.13 25.65
N ASP A 5 53.00 -1.14 25.37
CA ASP A 5 52.11 -2.03 24.59
C ASP A 5 50.77 -2.26 25.31
N GLY A 6 50.77 -2.30 26.65
CA GLY A 6 49.56 -2.40 27.44
C GLY A 6 48.70 -1.14 27.44
N PHE A 7 49.25 0.03 27.15
CA PHE A 7 48.52 1.30 27.00
C PHE A 7 47.85 1.46 25.64
N ILE A 8 48.47 0.94 24.59
CA ILE A 8 47.97 1.02 23.21
C ILE A 8 46.76 0.10 23.04
N TYR A 9 46.76 -1.07 23.69
CA TYR A 9 45.71 -2.09 23.53
C TYR A 9 44.31 -1.60 23.96
N PRO A 10 44.10 -0.98 25.16
CA PRO A 10 42.76 -0.46 25.52
C PRO A 10 42.28 0.65 24.58
N HIS A 11 43.20 1.48 24.05
CA HIS A 11 42.85 2.54 23.10
C HIS A 11 42.39 1.98 21.76
N VAL A 12 43.11 0.98 21.24
CA VAL A 12 42.73 0.28 19.99
C VAL A 12 41.40 -0.43 20.17
N LEU A 13 41.18 -1.08 21.31
CA LEU A 13 39.91 -1.73 21.61
C LEU A 13 38.74 -0.74 21.65
N ALA A 14 38.94 0.42 22.28
CA ALA A 14 37.94 1.48 22.33
C ALA A 14 37.60 2.01 20.95
N VAL A 15 38.56 2.20 20.07
CA VAL A 15 38.36 2.64 18.68
C VAL A 15 37.61 1.58 17.88
N ILE A 16 37.94 0.30 18.04
CA ILE A 16 37.25 -0.80 17.38
C ILE A 16 35.79 -0.86 17.83
N LEU A 17 35.53 -0.77 19.12
CA LEU A 17 34.17 -0.75 19.66
C LEU A 17 33.35 0.42 19.15
N LEU A 18 33.96 1.62 19.10
CA LEU A 18 33.31 2.80 18.55
C LEU A 18 32.95 2.59 17.07
N PHE A 19 33.87 2.04 16.30
CA PHE A 19 33.67 1.76 14.89
C PHE A 19 32.54 0.74 14.66
N LEU A 20 32.50 -0.33 15.47
CA LEU A 20 31.41 -1.31 15.42
C LEU A 20 30.07 -0.73 15.79
N LEU A 21 30.00 0.20 16.75
CA LEU A 21 28.77 0.90 17.09
C LEU A 21 28.28 1.78 15.94
N ILE A 22 29.17 2.49 15.27
CA ILE A 22 28.83 3.31 14.12
C ILE A 22 28.31 2.45 12.98
N LEU A 23 29.00 1.36 12.65
CA LEU A 23 28.58 0.43 11.60
C LEU A 23 27.22 -0.21 11.93
N GLY A 24 27.02 -0.62 13.17
CA GLY A 24 25.77 -1.17 13.63
C GLY A 24 24.59 -0.20 13.49
N SER A 25 24.81 1.07 13.88
CA SER A 25 23.78 2.11 13.75
C SER A 25 23.46 2.45 12.29
N MET A 26 24.46 2.48 11.42
CA MET A 26 24.25 2.67 9.98
C MET A 26 23.45 1.52 9.36
N THR A 27 23.73 0.30 9.73
CA THR A 27 23.01 -0.88 9.24
C THR A 27 21.52 -0.83 9.64
N ILE A 28 21.23 -0.50 10.89
CA ILE A 28 19.86 -0.34 11.38
C ILE A 28 19.13 0.78 10.64
N GLY A 29 19.78 1.92 10.45
CA GLY A 29 19.24 3.04 9.68
C GLY A 29 18.91 2.66 8.25
N PHE A 30 19.80 1.95 7.59
CA PHE A 30 19.61 1.46 6.22
C PHE A 30 18.44 0.48 6.11
N GLN A 31 18.31 -0.45 7.05
CA GLN A 31 17.16 -1.38 7.09
C GLN A 31 15.84 -0.64 7.28
N LYS A 32 15.79 0.38 8.12
CA LYS A 32 14.59 1.22 8.29
C LYS A 32 14.22 1.97 7.02
N GLU A 33 15.20 2.52 6.31
CA GLU A 33 14.96 3.20 5.04
C GLU A 33 14.45 2.26 3.97
N LEU A 34 15.02 1.07 3.85
CA LEU A 34 14.53 0.03 2.92
C LEU A 34 13.09 -0.36 3.21
N LYS A 35 12.75 -0.59 4.47
CA LYS A 35 11.40 -0.93 4.88
C LYS A 35 10.41 0.21 4.62
N SER A 36 10.81 1.46 4.88
CA SER A 36 10.02 2.64 4.56
C SER A 36 9.78 2.79 3.06
N ALA A 37 10.81 2.57 2.24
CA ALA A 37 10.69 2.59 0.78
C ALA A 37 9.74 1.52 0.27
N GLU A 38 9.84 0.30 0.79
CA GLU A 38 8.96 -0.81 0.44
C GLU A 38 7.50 -0.51 0.78
N LEU A 39 7.22 0.04 1.97
CA LEU A 39 5.89 0.47 2.37
C LEU A 39 5.35 1.59 1.47
N THR A 40 6.20 2.52 1.08
CA THR A 40 5.83 3.62 0.18
C THR A 40 5.46 3.09 -1.20
N ILE A 41 6.26 2.18 -1.77
CA ILE A 41 5.97 1.53 -3.05
C ILE A 41 4.65 0.77 -2.98
N SER A 42 4.43 -0.01 -1.94
CA SER A 42 3.18 -0.74 -1.71
C SER A 42 1.97 0.20 -1.64
N PHE A 43 2.11 1.33 -0.98
CA PHE A 43 1.07 2.35 -0.89
C PHE A 43 0.72 2.95 -2.26
N TYR A 44 1.73 3.30 -3.06
CA TYR A 44 1.51 3.80 -4.42
C TYR A 44 0.86 2.76 -5.33
N GLN A 45 1.28 1.52 -5.26
CA GLN A 45 0.66 0.41 -6.01
C GLN A 45 -0.82 0.26 -5.66
N LYS A 46 -1.16 0.30 -4.38
CA LYS A 46 -2.55 0.28 -3.92
C LYS A 46 -3.35 1.46 -4.47
N GLN A 47 -2.81 2.67 -4.42
CA GLN A 47 -3.49 3.85 -4.95
C GLN A 47 -3.73 3.75 -6.45
N GLN A 48 -2.76 3.26 -7.22
CA GLN A 48 -2.94 3.06 -8.66
C GLN A 48 -4.04 2.04 -8.95
N LEU A 49 -4.04 0.92 -8.24
CA LEU A 49 -5.07 -0.10 -8.39
C LEU A 49 -6.46 0.45 -8.04
N PHE A 50 -6.57 1.23 -6.98
CA PHE A 50 -7.84 1.89 -6.65
C PHE A 50 -8.30 2.86 -7.73
N ARG A 51 -7.40 3.66 -8.28
CA ARG A 51 -7.73 4.58 -9.39
C ARG A 51 -8.22 3.84 -10.62
N MET A 52 -7.56 2.73 -10.97
CA MET A 52 -8.00 1.89 -12.09
C MET A 52 -9.39 1.31 -11.84
N GLY A 53 -9.65 0.81 -10.64
CA GLY A 53 -10.95 0.31 -10.24
C GLY A 53 -12.04 1.38 -10.30
N LEU A 54 -11.76 2.57 -9.81
CA LEU A 54 -12.69 3.71 -9.86
C LEU A 54 -12.97 4.17 -11.28
N ASN A 55 -11.95 4.24 -12.13
CA ASN A 55 -12.12 4.60 -13.54
C ASN A 55 -12.97 3.57 -14.28
N GLU A 56 -12.73 2.30 -14.04
CA GLU A 56 -13.53 1.23 -14.64
C GLU A 56 -14.99 1.28 -14.15
N ALA A 57 -15.19 1.52 -12.87
CA ALA A 57 -16.54 1.69 -12.31
C ALA A 57 -17.25 2.90 -12.92
N ALA A 58 -16.55 4.02 -13.09
CA ALA A 58 -17.09 5.22 -13.72
C ALA A 58 -17.43 5.00 -15.20
N ASN A 59 -16.59 4.28 -15.93
CA ASN A 59 -16.84 3.95 -17.34
C ASN A 59 -18.02 3.02 -17.55
N LYS A 60 -18.25 2.11 -16.59
CA LYS A 60 -19.36 1.14 -16.63
C LYS A 60 -20.56 1.58 -15.81
N LEU A 61 -20.60 2.83 -15.38
CA LEU A 61 -21.61 3.33 -14.46
C LEU A 61 -23.05 3.07 -14.92
N ASN A 62 -23.33 3.21 -16.21
CA ASN A 62 -24.64 2.96 -16.81
C ASN A 62 -25.05 1.49 -16.77
N ARG A 63 -24.11 0.57 -16.70
CA ARG A 63 -24.31 -0.88 -16.76
C ARG A 63 -23.96 -1.61 -15.47
N ILE A 64 -23.49 -0.86 -14.49
CA ILE A 64 -22.92 -1.44 -13.26
C ILE A 64 -23.93 -2.27 -12.46
N CYS A 65 -25.21 -1.93 -12.54
CA CYS A 65 -26.28 -2.67 -11.88
C CYS A 65 -26.79 -3.88 -12.69
N ASP A 66 -26.60 -3.87 -14.00
CA ASP A 66 -27.19 -4.86 -14.91
C ASP A 66 -26.20 -5.93 -15.35
N GLN A 67 -24.90 -5.62 -15.37
CA GLN A 67 -23.86 -6.53 -15.85
C GLN A 67 -22.90 -6.96 -14.75
N PRO A 68 -22.37 -8.19 -14.82
CA PRO A 68 -21.31 -8.62 -13.93
C PRO A 68 -20.03 -7.82 -14.18
N LEU A 69 -19.34 -7.48 -13.11
CA LEU A 69 -18.08 -6.76 -13.16
C LEU A 69 -16.93 -7.76 -13.29
N SER A 70 -16.12 -7.60 -14.31
CA SER A 70 -14.93 -8.41 -14.54
C SER A 70 -13.76 -7.91 -13.70
N PRO A 71 -12.93 -8.80 -13.14
CA PRO A 71 -11.71 -8.38 -12.46
C PRO A 71 -10.73 -7.77 -13.45
N ILE A 72 -10.03 -6.72 -13.00
CA ILE A 72 -8.96 -6.07 -13.76
C ILE A 72 -7.64 -6.67 -13.31
N VAL A 73 -6.91 -7.27 -14.23
CA VAL A 73 -5.58 -7.83 -13.97
C VAL A 73 -4.54 -6.94 -14.65
N THR A 74 -3.60 -6.44 -13.86
CA THR A 74 -2.48 -5.64 -14.35
C THR A 74 -1.15 -6.23 -13.89
N GLU A 75 -0.05 -5.69 -14.39
CA GLU A 75 1.28 -6.10 -13.94
C GLU A 75 1.51 -5.80 -12.43
N GLU A 76 0.82 -4.81 -11.90
CA GLU A 76 0.94 -4.39 -10.51
C GLU A 76 0.06 -5.18 -9.55
N GLY A 77 -0.99 -5.83 -10.04
CA GLY A 77 -1.90 -6.62 -9.22
C GLY A 77 -3.27 -6.82 -9.86
N ARG A 78 -4.22 -7.17 -9.03
CA ARG A 78 -5.60 -7.45 -9.41
C ARG A 78 -6.56 -6.52 -8.67
N VAL A 79 -7.55 -6.02 -9.39
CA VAL A 79 -8.65 -5.26 -8.82
C VAL A 79 -9.95 -6.01 -9.09
N THR A 80 -10.68 -6.32 -8.04
CA THR A 80 -11.99 -6.95 -8.12
C THR A 80 -13.04 -5.97 -7.62
N LEU A 81 -14.02 -5.68 -8.47
CA LEU A 81 -15.16 -4.85 -8.13
C LEU A 81 -16.36 -5.76 -7.85
N LYS A 82 -16.93 -5.63 -6.68
CA LYS A 82 -18.14 -6.36 -6.29
C LYS A 82 -19.26 -5.37 -5.99
N ARG A 83 -20.39 -5.56 -6.68
CA ARG A 83 -21.57 -4.77 -6.40
C ARG A 83 -22.23 -5.28 -5.13
N ILE A 84 -22.45 -4.40 -4.17
CA ILE A 84 -23.15 -4.72 -2.93
C ILE A 84 -24.63 -4.42 -3.07
N GLY A 85 -24.99 -3.30 -3.67
CA GLY A 85 -26.36 -2.90 -3.87
C GLY A 85 -26.49 -1.72 -4.81
N CYS A 86 -27.63 -1.64 -5.48
CA CYS A 86 -28.03 -0.51 -6.32
C CYS A 86 -29.35 0.04 -5.78
N ASP A 87 -29.40 1.34 -5.54
CA ASP A 87 -30.63 2.04 -5.20
C ASP A 87 -31.03 2.97 -6.35
N ASP A 88 -32.06 2.56 -7.10
CA ASP A 88 -32.53 3.32 -8.25
C ASP A 88 -33.26 4.61 -7.83
N ARG A 89 -33.84 4.65 -6.65
CA ARG A 89 -34.56 5.82 -6.14
C ARG A 89 -33.61 6.96 -5.75
N LYS A 90 -32.53 6.60 -5.08
CA LYS A 90 -31.47 7.55 -4.66
C LYS A 90 -30.39 7.70 -5.70
N LYS A 91 -30.39 6.87 -6.75
CA LYS A 91 -29.35 6.82 -7.79
C LYS A 91 -27.95 6.59 -7.23
N ILE A 92 -27.85 5.70 -6.27
CA ILE A 92 -26.65 5.38 -5.54
C ILE A 92 -26.28 3.92 -5.79
N VAL A 93 -25.00 3.67 -6.03
CA VAL A 93 -24.43 2.34 -6.16
C VAL A 93 -23.39 2.13 -5.06
N ARG A 94 -23.52 1.03 -4.34
CA ARG A 94 -22.50 0.60 -3.39
C ARG A 94 -21.62 -0.47 -4.03
N LEU A 95 -20.34 -0.21 -4.01
CA LEU A 95 -19.32 -1.09 -4.56
C LEU A 95 -18.30 -1.45 -3.50
N LEU A 96 -17.90 -2.70 -3.53
CA LEU A 96 -16.77 -3.19 -2.77
C LEU A 96 -15.59 -3.31 -3.72
N VAL A 97 -14.53 -2.56 -3.46
CA VAL A 97 -13.29 -2.61 -4.22
C VAL A 97 -12.28 -3.43 -3.44
N ASN A 98 -11.94 -4.58 -3.95
CA ASN A 98 -10.90 -5.43 -3.41
C ASN A 98 -9.68 -5.34 -4.31
N ILE A 99 -8.55 -5.00 -3.73
CA ILE A 99 -7.27 -4.94 -4.43
C ILE A 99 -6.31 -5.96 -3.86
N GLU A 100 -5.58 -6.60 -4.75
CA GLU A 100 -4.49 -7.50 -4.42
C GLU A 100 -3.25 -7.07 -5.19
N THR A 101 -2.21 -6.68 -4.49
CA THR A 101 -0.95 -6.29 -5.12
C THR A 101 -0.15 -7.51 -5.54
N LYS A 102 0.80 -7.35 -6.44
CA LYS A 102 1.72 -8.40 -6.88
C LYS A 102 2.50 -9.02 -5.71
N GLY A 103 2.75 -8.25 -4.66
CA GLY A 103 3.40 -8.72 -3.43
C GLY A 103 2.50 -9.48 -2.47
N GLY A 104 1.23 -9.71 -2.81
CA GLY A 104 0.28 -10.44 -1.97
C GLY A 104 -0.41 -9.57 -0.91
N VAL A 105 -0.24 -8.26 -0.94
CA VAL A 105 -0.95 -7.35 -0.05
C VAL A 105 -2.36 -7.13 -0.56
N THR A 106 -3.35 -7.39 0.29
CA THR A 106 -4.77 -7.20 -0.02
C THR A 106 -5.32 -6.01 0.76
N ASP A 107 -6.20 -5.26 0.13
CA ASP A 107 -6.97 -4.20 0.78
C ASP A 107 -8.39 -4.18 0.21
N GLU A 108 -9.35 -3.85 1.04
CA GLU A 108 -10.75 -3.87 0.68
C GLU A 108 -11.41 -2.58 1.17
N ARG A 109 -12.10 -1.91 0.28
CA ARG A 109 -12.83 -0.69 0.61
C ARG A 109 -14.21 -0.69 -0.01
N GLU A 110 -15.17 -0.28 0.78
CA GLU A 110 -16.53 -0.05 0.33
C GLU A 110 -16.71 1.42 0.01
N LEU A 111 -17.33 1.70 -1.13
CA LEU A 111 -17.63 3.06 -1.54
C LEU A 111 -19.07 3.18 -2.01
N GLU A 112 -19.62 4.37 -1.83
CA GLU A 112 -20.91 4.77 -2.33
C GLU A 112 -20.72 5.82 -3.43
N MET A 113 -21.22 5.53 -4.60
CA MET A 113 -21.04 6.34 -5.79
C MET A 113 -22.39 6.80 -6.34
N ASN A 114 -22.47 8.04 -6.79
CA ASN A 114 -23.63 8.54 -7.49
C ASN A 114 -23.69 7.97 -8.90
N LYS A 115 -24.79 7.31 -9.24
CA LYS A 115 -25.02 6.66 -10.53
C LYS A 115 -25.08 7.64 -11.71
N GLU A 116 -25.51 8.87 -11.50
CA GLU A 116 -25.63 9.85 -12.57
C GLU A 116 -24.33 10.62 -12.83
N THR A 117 -23.67 11.08 -11.77
CA THR A 117 -22.49 11.93 -11.88
C THR A 117 -21.18 11.17 -11.81
N GLY A 118 -21.19 9.96 -11.26
CA GLY A 118 -19.98 9.20 -11.00
C GLY A 118 -19.17 9.72 -9.81
N GLU A 119 -19.68 10.67 -9.06
CA GLU A 119 -19.03 11.18 -7.87
C GLU A 119 -19.13 10.22 -6.71
N ILE A 120 -18.04 10.13 -5.94
CA ILE A 120 -17.99 9.34 -4.72
C ILE A 120 -18.61 10.14 -3.59
N ASN A 121 -19.74 9.69 -3.07
CA ASN A 121 -20.42 10.36 -1.97
C ASN A 121 -19.75 10.06 -0.62
N GLN A 122 -19.35 8.83 -0.42
CA GLN A 122 -18.81 8.39 0.85
C GLN A 122 -17.90 7.17 0.69
N TRP A 123 -16.80 7.18 1.43
CA TRP A 123 -15.98 6.01 1.65
C TRP A 123 -16.41 5.35 2.96
N ILE A 124 -16.78 4.09 2.91
CA ILE A 124 -17.14 3.33 4.09
C ILE A 124 -15.93 2.46 4.45
N SER A 125 -15.31 2.78 5.57
CA SER A 125 -14.20 1.98 6.07
C SER A 125 -14.75 0.68 6.67
N THR A 126 -14.34 -0.44 6.11
CA THR A 126 -14.66 -1.79 6.63
C THR A 126 -13.70 -2.19 7.75
N TYR A 127 -13.70 -1.48 8.84
CA TYR A 127 -13.01 -1.94 10.05
C TYR A 127 -14.01 -2.29 11.13
#